data_4c033cbda29d3fe4c69a0a1e5b834017
#
_entry.id   4c033cbda29d3fe4c69a0a1e5b834017
#
_cell.length_a   1.000
_cell.length_b   1.000
_cell.length_c   1.000
_cell.angle_alpha   90.00
_cell.angle_beta   90.00
_cell.angle_gamma   90.00
#
_symmetry.space_group_name_H-M   'P 1'
#
loop_
_entity.id
_entity.type
_entity.pdbx_description
1 polymer ?
#
loop_
_entity_poly.entity_id
_entity_poly.type
_entity_poly.pdbx_seq_one_letter_code
_entity_poly.pdbx_strand_id
1 'polypeptide(L)' 'MELKDFIENFAAQFDDTDPAEIKAETVFHELDEYSSLIALSIIAMVDEEYDVQLKGDDMRAAVTVEDLFNIVKSKVA' A
#
# COMPACT_ATOMS: atom_id res chain seq x y z
N MET A 1 0.87 -14.58 -1.67
CA MET A 1 1.54 -13.35 -1.24
C MET A 1 1.45 -13.21 0.26
N GLU A 2 2.50 -12.69 0.87
CA GLU A 2 2.60 -12.57 2.32
C GLU A 2 2.38 -11.13 2.74
N LEU A 3 1.66 -10.94 3.85
CA LEU A 3 1.42 -9.60 4.39
C LEU A 3 2.73 -8.88 4.72
N LYS A 4 3.69 -9.60 5.29
CA LYS A 4 4.99 -9.02 5.65
C LYS A 4 5.69 -8.43 4.43
N ASP A 5 5.71 -9.16 3.33
CA ASP A 5 6.36 -8.71 2.10
C ASP A 5 5.62 -7.52 1.51
N PHE A 6 4.29 -7.53 1.58
CA PHE A 6 3.49 -6.42 1.11
C PHE A 6 3.79 -5.15 1.91
N ILE A 7 3.90 -5.26 3.24
CA ILE A 7 4.22 -4.13 4.10
C ILE A 7 5.59 -3.56 3.74
N GLU A 8 6.57 -4.42 3.51
CA GLU A 8 7.91 -3.98 3.13
C GLU A 8 7.89 -3.23 1.80
N ASN A 9 7.18 -3.76 0.81
CA ASN A 9 7.07 -3.11 -0.50
C ASN A 9 6.29 -1.79 -0.40
N PHE A 10 5.27 -1.77 0.43
CA PHE A 10 4.48 -0.56 0.69
C PHE A 10 5.36 0.53 1.32
N ALA A 11 6.10 0.16 2.35
CA ALA A 11 6.97 1.10 3.08
C ALA A 11 8.09 1.65 2.19
N ALA A 12 8.53 0.86 1.22
CA ALA A 12 9.60 1.29 0.30
C ALA A 12 9.18 2.48 -0.57
N GLN A 13 7.88 2.77 -0.66
CA GLN A 13 7.39 3.91 -1.45
C GLN A 13 7.52 5.23 -0.69
N PHE A 14 7.84 5.18 0.59
CA PHE A 14 7.99 6.38 1.44
C PHE A 14 9.46 6.69 1.60
N ASP A 15 9.84 7.96 1.38
CA ASP A 15 11.24 8.39 1.47
C ASP A 15 11.62 8.82 2.88
N ASP A 16 10.71 9.51 3.56
CA ASP A 16 11.00 10.15 4.84
C ASP A 16 10.32 9.50 6.03
N THR A 17 9.46 8.52 5.79
CA THR A 17 8.77 7.81 6.86
C THR A 17 9.57 6.57 7.23
N ASP A 18 9.85 6.41 8.52
CA ASP A 18 10.57 5.23 9.02
C ASP A 18 9.73 3.97 8.72
N PRO A 19 10.31 2.97 8.03
CA PRO A 19 9.58 1.72 7.78
C PRO A 19 9.02 1.07 9.04
N ALA A 20 9.66 1.27 10.19
CA ALA A 20 9.19 0.73 11.46
C ALA A 20 7.84 1.32 11.89
N GLU A 21 7.47 2.46 11.36
CA GLU A 21 6.18 3.10 11.66
C GLU A 21 5.04 2.57 10.79
N ILE A 22 5.36 1.80 9.75
CA ILE A 22 4.36 1.29 8.81
C ILE A 22 4.10 -0.17 9.13
N LYS A 23 2.93 -0.44 9.68
CA LYS A 23 2.50 -1.76 10.13
C LYS A 23 1.16 -2.10 9.48
N ALA A 24 0.70 -3.34 9.72
CA ALA A 24 -0.57 -3.79 9.16
C ALA A 24 -1.74 -2.88 9.55
N GLU A 25 -1.76 -2.43 10.80
CA GLU A 25 -2.84 -1.61 11.33
C GLU A 25 -2.66 -0.11 11.10
N THR A 26 -1.59 0.30 10.44
CA THR A 26 -1.33 1.71 10.16
C THR A 26 -2.40 2.29 9.23
N VAL A 27 -3.01 3.40 9.65
CA VAL A 27 -3.94 4.17 8.82
C VAL A 27 -3.10 5.06 7.93
N PHE A 28 -2.78 4.56 6.74
CA PHE A 28 -1.77 5.20 5.89
C PHE A 28 -2.17 6.57 5.37
N HIS A 29 -3.47 6.84 5.26
CA HIS A 29 -3.95 8.16 4.84
C HIS A 29 -3.56 9.26 5.82
N GLU A 30 -3.26 8.90 7.07
CA GLU A 30 -2.89 9.85 8.11
C GLU A 30 -1.38 10.10 8.20
N LEU A 31 -0.60 9.35 7.44
CA LEU A 31 0.85 9.58 7.41
C LEU A 31 1.15 10.92 6.75
N ASP A 32 2.04 11.70 7.37
CA ASP A 32 2.37 13.04 6.88
C ASP A 32 2.88 13.02 5.45
N GLU A 33 3.65 11.99 5.09
CA GLU A 33 4.23 11.87 3.76
C GLU A 33 3.23 11.40 2.72
N TYR A 34 2.10 10.81 3.13
CA TYR A 34 1.13 10.27 2.18
C TYR A 34 0.51 11.39 1.35
N SER A 35 0.49 11.20 0.04
CA SER A 35 -0.03 12.17 -0.91
C SER A 35 -0.49 11.42 -2.14
N SER A 36 -1.08 12.16 -3.09
CA SER A 36 -1.45 11.57 -4.38
C SER A 36 -0.24 10.96 -5.09
N LEU A 37 0.92 11.57 -4.94
CA LEU A 37 2.15 11.07 -5.55
C LEU A 37 2.55 9.73 -4.94
N ILE A 38 2.50 9.62 -3.62
CA ILE A 38 2.80 8.36 -2.93
C ILE A 38 1.76 7.30 -3.31
N ALA A 39 0.49 7.70 -3.39
CA ALA A 39 -0.57 6.77 -3.80
C ALA A 39 -0.30 6.19 -5.19
N LEU A 40 0.14 7.03 -6.14
CA LEU A 40 0.49 6.56 -7.47
C LEU A 40 1.68 5.61 -7.44
N SER A 41 2.67 5.88 -6.58
CA SER A 41 3.82 4.99 -6.41
C SER A 41 3.39 3.62 -5.88
N ILE A 42 2.45 3.60 -4.94
CA ILE A 42 1.92 2.36 -4.38
C ILE A 42 1.17 1.57 -5.47
N ILE A 43 0.35 2.26 -6.26
CA ILE A 43 -0.38 1.62 -7.36
C ILE A 43 0.60 1.00 -8.36
N ALA A 44 1.65 1.74 -8.71
CA ALA A 44 2.67 1.24 -9.65
C ALA A 44 3.43 0.05 -9.05
N MET A 45 3.74 0.10 -7.76
CA MET A 45 4.43 -0.99 -7.09
C MET A 45 3.58 -2.26 -7.11
N VAL A 46 2.29 -2.14 -6.83
CA VAL A 46 1.39 -3.30 -6.81
C VAL A 46 1.27 -3.93 -8.20
N ASP A 47 1.20 -3.09 -9.23
CA ASP A 47 1.17 -3.58 -10.61
C ASP A 47 2.45 -4.34 -10.93
N GLU A 48 3.59 -3.79 -10.55
CA GLU A 48 4.90 -4.38 -10.86
C GLU A 48 5.17 -5.67 -10.08
N GLU A 49 4.85 -5.67 -8.78
CA GLU A 49 5.20 -6.79 -7.89
C GLU A 49 4.15 -7.90 -7.89
N TYR A 50 2.89 -7.56 -8.10
CA TYR A 50 1.79 -8.52 -7.95
C TYR A 50 0.92 -8.68 -9.18
N ASP A 51 1.22 -7.92 -10.23
CA ASP A 51 0.45 -7.94 -11.48
C ASP A 51 -1.04 -7.65 -11.23
N VAL A 52 -1.32 -6.70 -10.35
CA VAL A 52 -2.67 -6.27 -10.00
C VAL A 52 -2.78 -4.77 -10.26
N GLN A 53 -3.86 -4.36 -10.93
CA GLN A 53 -4.12 -2.95 -11.17
C GLN A 53 -5.07 -2.39 -10.13
N LEU A 54 -4.52 -1.62 -9.19
CA LEU A 54 -5.30 -0.87 -8.24
C LEU A 54 -5.80 0.43 -8.88
N LYS A 55 -6.96 0.86 -8.44
CA LYS A 55 -7.55 2.13 -8.87
C LYS A 55 -7.61 3.10 -7.70
N GLY A 56 -7.84 4.38 -8.00
CA GLY A 56 -7.99 5.38 -6.96
C GLY A 56 -9.07 5.02 -5.95
N ASP A 57 -10.16 4.41 -6.41
CA ASP A 57 -11.25 3.98 -5.53
C ASP A 57 -10.79 2.93 -4.52
N ASP A 58 -9.92 2.02 -4.96
CA ASP A 58 -9.37 0.98 -4.08
C ASP A 58 -8.53 1.64 -2.97
N MET A 59 -7.74 2.64 -3.33
CA MET A 59 -6.90 3.35 -2.38
C MET A 59 -7.75 4.10 -1.36
N ARG A 60 -8.89 4.66 -1.79
CA ARG A 60 -9.79 5.38 -0.90
C ARG A 60 -10.58 4.43 0.01
N ALA A 61 -10.91 3.24 -0.49
CA ALA A 61 -11.68 2.26 0.28
C ALA A 61 -10.86 1.62 1.40
N ALA A 62 -9.55 1.51 1.22
CA ALA A 62 -8.67 0.92 2.23
C ALA A 62 -8.38 1.95 3.32
N VAL A 63 -8.53 1.57 4.58
CA VAL A 63 -8.20 2.43 5.73
C VAL A 63 -6.80 2.12 6.22
N THR A 64 -6.49 0.84 6.41
CA THR A 64 -5.19 0.40 6.90
C THR A 64 -4.39 -0.26 5.79
N VAL A 65 -3.09 -0.45 6.04
CA VAL A 65 -2.23 -1.17 5.10
C VAL A 65 -2.77 -2.58 4.88
N GLU A 66 -3.24 -3.23 5.93
CA GLU A 66 -3.82 -4.57 5.82
C GLU A 66 -5.09 -4.59 4.97
N ASP A 67 -5.92 -3.54 5.07
CA ASP A 67 -7.10 -3.41 4.21
C ASP A 67 -6.69 -3.41 2.74
N LEU A 68 -5.65 -2.63 2.42
CA LEU A 68 -5.15 -2.57 1.05
C LEU A 68 -4.59 -3.92 0.61
N PHE A 69 -3.87 -4.60 1.50
CA PHE A 69 -3.36 -5.94 1.25
C PHE A 69 -4.50 -6.89 0.89
N ASN A 70 -5.60 -6.84 1.64
CA ASN A 70 -6.74 -7.71 1.39
C ASN A 70 -7.40 -7.42 0.04
N ILE A 71 -7.46 -6.14 -0.35
CA ILE A 71 -7.99 -5.76 -1.66
C ILE A 71 -7.10 -6.34 -2.77
N VAL A 72 -5.78 -6.18 -2.64
CA VAL A 72 -4.84 -6.73 -3.62
C VAL A 72 -4.96 -8.23 -3.68
N LYS A 73 -5.01 -8.89 -2.54
CA LYS A 73 -5.10 -10.35 -2.45
C LYS A 73 -6.36 -10.86 -3.15
N SER A 74 -7.46 -10.12 -3.03
CA SER A 74 -8.71 -10.51 -3.68
C SER A 74 -8.66 -10.42 -5.20
N LYS A 75 -7.72 -9.64 -5.74
CA LYS A 75 -7.55 -9.44 -7.18
C LYS A 75 -6.47 -10.32 -7.79
N VAL A 76 -5.67 -10.98 -6.99
CA VAL A 76 -4.64 -11.88 -7.47
C VAL A 76 -5.31 -13.14 -8.03
N ALA A 77 -4.95 -13.49 -9.25
CA ALA A 77 -5.54 -14.63 -9.94
C ALA A 77 -5.01 -15.96 -9.40
#